data_5c144a7c51764031f86d28eeeb72829e
#
_entry.id   5c144a7c51764031f86d28eeeb72829e
#
_cell.length_a   1.000
_cell.length_b   1.000
_cell.length_c   1.000
_cell.angle_alpha   90.00
_cell.angle_beta   90.00
_cell.angle_gamma   90.00
#
_symmetry.space_group_name_H-M   'P 1'
#
loop_
_entity.id
_entity.type
_entity.pdbx_description
1 polymer ?
#
loop_
_entity_poly.entity_id
_entity_poly.type
_entity_poly.pdbx_seq_one_letter_code
_entity_poly.pdbx_strand_id
1 'polypeptide(L)'
;MTGDRGAHFGKFRGTVANNEDPLRRGRIRALVPTVFGPETTGWALPCSPAGFFAIPAVGAGVWIEFEQGDADLPIWTGCWWDSAAEMQPGLLPDPQRVLLQTSGGHSILLHDTPGTGGITLHNHDGQTIALTGAGIELGNGKGAAVALQGPTVSLNGGALEVT
;
A
#
# COMPACT_ATOMS: atom_id res chain seq x y z
N MET A 1 -14.90 1.22 39.18
CA MET A 1 -15.89 0.24 38.68
C MET A 1 -15.38 -0.20 37.31
N THR A 2 -14.56 -1.24 37.25
CA THR A 2 -14.21 -1.92 36.01
C THR A 2 -15.42 -2.75 35.59
N GLY A 3 -16.25 -2.18 34.72
CA GLY A 3 -17.29 -2.98 34.06
C GLY A 3 -16.59 -4.12 33.33
N ASP A 4 -17.10 -5.31 33.49
CA ASP A 4 -16.77 -6.50 32.71
C ASP A 4 -17.01 -6.16 31.21
N ARG A 5 -16.01 -5.58 30.55
CA ARG A 5 -16.01 -5.43 29.11
C ARG A 5 -15.75 -6.83 28.57
N GLY A 6 -16.81 -7.48 28.08
CA GLY A 6 -16.69 -8.81 27.52
C GLY A 6 -15.49 -8.92 26.60
N ALA A 7 -14.87 -10.09 26.52
CA ALA A 7 -13.70 -10.33 25.69
C ALA A 7 -14.08 -10.18 24.20
N HIS A 8 -13.26 -9.41 23.46
CA HIS A 8 -13.47 -9.07 22.05
C HIS A 8 -12.52 -9.89 21.16
N PHE A 9 -12.97 -11.04 20.68
CA PHE A 9 -12.18 -11.89 19.78
C PHE A 9 -12.60 -11.70 18.33
N GLY A 10 -11.65 -11.87 17.40
CA GLY A 10 -11.82 -11.75 15.96
C GLY A 10 -11.50 -10.37 15.44
N LYS A 11 -11.93 -10.09 14.19
CA LYS A 11 -11.66 -8.85 13.48
C LYS A 11 -12.84 -7.89 13.53
N PHE A 12 -12.56 -6.66 13.86
CA PHE A 12 -13.53 -5.58 13.91
C PHE A 12 -13.23 -4.56 12.83
N ARG A 13 -14.26 -4.08 12.13
CA ARG A 13 -14.09 -2.97 11.19
C ARG A 13 -13.84 -1.69 11.96
N GLY A 14 -12.74 -1.02 11.62
CA GLY A 14 -12.40 0.29 12.15
C GLY A 14 -12.14 1.29 11.03
N THR A 15 -12.19 2.56 11.36
CA THR A 15 -11.77 3.67 10.50
C THR A 15 -10.68 4.46 11.22
N VAL A 16 -9.58 4.73 10.55
CA VAL A 16 -8.47 5.49 11.13
C VAL A 16 -8.92 6.90 11.51
N ALA A 17 -8.82 7.23 12.79
CA ALA A 17 -9.15 8.56 13.32
C ALA A 17 -7.89 9.42 13.54
N ASN A 18 -6.76 8.79 13.87
CA ASN A 18 -5.48 9.47 14.05
C ASN A 18 -4.33 8.49 13.78
N ASN A 19 -3.34 8.93 13.01
CA ASN A 19 -2.14 8.18 12.67
C ASN A 19 -0.83 8.91 13.06
N GLU A 20 -0.92 10.02 13.78
CA GLU A 20 0.21 10.77 14.29
C GLU A 20 0.67 10.23 15.66
N ASP A 21 1.30 9.05 15.63
CA ASP A 21 1.80 8.39 16.83
C ASP A 21 2.95 9.19 17.48
N PRO A 22 2.79 9.72 18.73
CA PRO A 22 3.84 10.50 19.39
C PRO A 22 5.10 9.68 19.67
N LEU A 23 4.99 8.36 19.75
CA LEU A 23 6.16 7.48 19.93
C LEU A 23 6.74 6.96 18.60
N ARG A 24 6.18 7.36 17.45
CA ARG A 24 6.65 6.98 16.11
C ARG A 24 6.81 5.47 15.90
N ARG A 25 5.91 4.68 16.47
CA ARG A 25 5.90 3.21 16.41
C ARG A 25 4.94 2.66 15.36
N GLY A 26 4.33 3.53 14.54
CA GLY A 26 3.34 3.15 13.55
C GLY A 26 1.97 2.79 14.12
N ARG A 27 1.67 3.24 15.35
CA ARG A 27 0.37 3.04 15.98
C ARG A 27 -0.66 4.00 15.38
N ILE A 28 -1.91 3.58 15.42
CA ILE A 28 -3.06 4.41 15.02
C ILE A 28 -4.11 4.43 16.13
N ARG A 29 -5.01 5.42 16.07
CA ARG A 29 -6.31 5.36 16.76
C ARG A 29 -7.39 5.15 15.72
N ALA A 30 -8.32 4.27 16.01
CA ALA A 30 -9.41 3.95 15.10
C ALA A 30 -10.77 4.10 15.79
N LEU A 31 -11.77 4.50 15.03
CA LEU A 31 -13.17 4.37 15.40
C LEU A 31 -13.59 2.92 15.15
N VAL A 32 -14.09 2.24 16.19
CA VAL A 32 -14.62 0.88 16.14
C VAL A 32 -16.00 0.89 16.80
N PRO A 33 -17.06 1.30 16.09
CA PRO A 33 -18.37 1.59 16.68
C PRO A 33 -19.00 0.40 17.39
N THR A 34 -18.72 -0.82 16.95
CA THR A 34 -19.25 -2.05 17.55
C THR A 34 -18.66 -2.37 18.93
N VAL A 35 -17.53 -1.76 19.29
CA VAL A 35 -16.85 -1.97 20.59
C VAL A 35 -16.88 -0.73 21.45
N PHE A 36 -16.60 0.44 20.87
CA PHE A 36 -16.41 1.70 21.59
C PHE A 36 -17.52 2.73 21.33
N GLY A 37 -18.54 2.41 20.49
CA GLY A 37 -19.52 3.42 20.09
C GLY A 37 -18.84 4.59 19.37
N PRO A 38 -19.04 5.86 19.81
CA PRO A 38 -18.45 7.03 19.16
C PRO A 38 -16.99 7.29 19.56
N GLU A 39 -16.46 6.56 20.53
CA GLU A 39 -15.10 6.76 21.03
C GLU A 39 -14.05 6.05 20.14
N THR A 40 -12.82 6.57 20.17
CA THR A 40 -11.70 5.92 19.49
C THR A 40 -11.05 4.87 20.39
N THR A 41 -10.34 3.92 19.77
CA THR A 41 -9.44 3.01 20.48
C THR A 41 -8.32 3.79 21.20
N GLY A 42 -7.63 3.15 22.13
CA GLY A 42 -6.25 3.51 22.48
C GLY A 42 -5.33 3.44 21.25
N TRP A 43 -4.02 3.59 21.44
CA TRP A 43 -3.04 3.47 20.38
C TRP A 43 -2.87 1.99 19.96
N ALA A 44 -3.48 1.60 18.85
CA ALA A 44 -3.39 0.27 18.28
C ALA A 44 -2.00 0.00 17.70
N LEU A 45 -1.37 -1.09 18.12
CA LEU A 45 -0.07 -1.52 17.61
C LEU A 45 -0.19 -2.08 16.17
N PRO A 46 0.81 -1.83 15.29
CA PRO A 46 0.84 -2.48 13.99
C PRO A 46 1.16 -3.98 14.09
N CYS A 47 0.40 -4.81 13.40
CA CYS A 47 0.76 -6.18 13.09
C CYS A 47 1.17 -6.25 11.62
N SER A 48 2.45 -6.06 11.34
CA SER A 48 3.01 -5.99 9.99
C SER A 48 4.19 -6.96 9.86
N PRO A 49 4.46 -7.49 8.65
CA PRO A 49 5.66 -8.26 8.40
C PRO A 49 6.92 -7.46 8.71
N ALA A 50 7.97 -8.14 9.18
CA ALA A 50 9.27 -7.50 9.39
C ALA A 50 9.79 -6.88 8.09
N GLY A 51 10.31 -5.65 8.17
CA GLY A 51 10.81 -4.90 7.01
C GLY A 51 9.73 -4.20 6.18
N PHE A 52 8.44 -4.32 6.52
CA PHE A 52 7.35 -3.59 5.89
C PHE A 52 6.80 -2.53 6.85
N PHE A 53 6.76 -1.28 6.40
CA PHE A 53 6.25 -0.17 7.18
C PHE A 53 5.39 0.74 6.31
N ALA A 54 4.07 0.65 6.47
CA ALA A 54 3.11 1.51 5.80
C ALA A 54 1.98 1.82 6.78
N ILE A 55 1.78 3.11 7.07
CA ILE A 55 0.74 3.57 7.99
C ILE A 55 -0.48 3.98 7.18
N PRO A 56 -1.69 3.49 7.50
CA PRO A 56 -2.90 3.87 6.80
C PRO A 56 -3.24 5.35 7.03
N ALA A 57 -3.79 5.99 6.01
CA ALA A 57 -4.23 7.39 6.10
C ALA A 57 -5.43 7.54 7.04
N VAL A 58 -5.61 8.72 7.62
CA VAL A 58 -6.84 9.06 8.34
C VAL A 58 -8.04 8.92 7.39
N GLY A 59 -9.11 8.29 7.86
CA GLY A 59 -10.28 7.92 7.08
C GLY A 59 -10.21 6.56 6.40
N ALA A 60 -9.04 5.90 6.35
CA ALA A 60 -8.93 4.56 5.77
C ALA A 60 -9.61 3.50 6.63
N GLY A 61 -10.22 2.51 5.97
CA GLY A 61 -10.73 1.31 6.62
C GLY A 61 -9.61 0.39 7.09
N VAL A 62 -9.66 -0.02 8.36
CA VAL A 62 -8.64 -0.90 8.98
C VAL A 62 -9.30 -2.03 9.76
N TRP A 63 -8.66 -3.19 9.78
CA TRP A 63 -9.04 -4.28 10.67
C TRP A 63 -8.38 -4.09 12.03
N ILE A 64 -9.21 -4.12 13.08
CA ILE A 64 -8.79 -4.03 14.47
C ILE A 64 -9.02 -5.37 15.15
N GLU A 65 -8.04 -5.81 15.89
CA GLU A 65 -8.07 -6.94 16.81
C GLU A 65 -7.70 -6.47 18.21
N PHE A 66 -7.87 -7.30 19.20
CA PHE A 66 -7.53 -6.99 20.58
C PHE A 66 -6.69 -8.11 21.17
N GLU A 67 -5.55 -7.77 21.74
CA GLU A 67 -4.65 -8.75 22.34
C GLU A 67 -5.37 -9.50 23.45
N GLN A 68 -5.47 -10.82 23.34
CA GLN A 68 -6.23 -11.69 24.25
C GLN A 68 -7.71 -11.27 24.46
N GLY A 69 -8.28 -10.51 23.54
CA GLY A 69 -9.65 -9.99 23.64
C GLY A 69 -9.78 -8.73 24.50
N ASP A 70 -8.69 -8.17 24.99
CA ASP A 70 -8.70 -6.97 25.84
C ASP A 70 -8.82 -5.69 24.97
N ALA A 71 -9.94 -4.99 25.11
CA ALA A 71 -10.23 -3.77 24.36
C ALA A 71 -9.22 -2.62 24.64
N ASP A 72 -8.48 -2.67 25.72
CA ASP A 72 -7.44 -1.68 26.07
C ASP A 72 -6.12 -1.96 25.32
N LEU A 73 -5.99 -3.13 24.66
CA LEU A 73 -4.81 -3.56 23.91
C LEU A 73 -5.11 -3.76 22.42
N PRO A 74 -5.48 -2.69 21.69
CA PRO A 74 -5.83 -2.78 20.28
C PRO A 74 -4.61 -3.02 19.39
N ILE A 75 -4.83 -3.81 18.31
CA ILE A 75 -3.87 -4.11 17.25
C ILE A 75 -4.54 -3.81 15.92
N TRP A 76 -3.87 -3.16 14.96
CA TRP A 76 -4.35 -3.05 13.60
C TRP A 76 -3.58 -4.00 12.67
N THR A 77 -4.30 -4.73 11.79
CA THR A 77 -3.74 -5.88 11.05
C THR A 77 -3.85 -5.77 9.54
N GLY A 78 -4.19 -4.62 9.01
CA GLY A 78 -4.34 -4.38 7.58
C GLY A 78 -5.53 -3.49 7.27
N CYS A 79 -5.75 -3.24 5.97
CA CYS A 79 -6.81 -2.36 5.48
C CYS A 79 -7.95 -3.17 4.84
N TRP A 80 -9.11 -2.55 4.72
CA TRP A 80 -10.24 -3.01 3.94
C TRP A 80 -10.85 -1.82 3.17
N TRP A 81 -11.55 -2.12 2.08
CA TRP A 81 -12.24 -1.14 1.25
C TRP A 81 -13.71 -1.52 1.18
N ASP A 82 -14.61 -0.55 1.35
CA ASP A 82 -16.04 -0.78 1.26
C ASP A 82 -16.52 -0.77 -0.19
N SER A 83 -15.79 -0.07 -1.05
CA SER A 83 -16.09 0.02 -2.47
C SER A 83 -14.81 0.10 -3.33
N ALA A 84 -14.95 -0.21 -4.62
CA ALA A 84 -13.86 -0.05 -5.58
C ALA A 84 -13.38 1.41 -5.73
N ALA A 85 -14.20 2.38 -5.36
CA ALA A 85 -13.84 3.80 -5.41
C ALA A 85 -12.82 4.20 -4.31
N GLU A 86 -12.73 3.42 -3.24
CA GLU A 86 -11.77 3.62 -2.17
C GLU A 86 -10.41 2.98 -2.47
N MET A 87 -10.38 2.09 -3.48
CA MET A 87 -9.14 1.46 -3.90
C MET A 87 -8.27 2.46 -4.65
N GLN A 88 -6.96 2.33 -4.47
CA GLN A 88 -6.02 3.21 -5.16
C GLN A 88 -6.12 3.06 -6.68
N PRO A 89 -6.04 4.17 -7.44
CA PRO A 89 -5.99 4.12 -8.91
C PRO A 89 -4.86 3.19 -9.38
N GLY A 90 -5.18 2.26 -10.30
CA GLY A 90 -4.23 1.26 -10.79
C GLY A 90 -4.27 -0.08 -10.05
N LEU A 91 -4.93 -0.16 -8.90
CA LEU A 91 -5.21 -1.42 -8.24
C LEU A 91 -6.39 -2.13 -8.94
N LEU A 92 -6.10 -2.77 -10.06
CA LEU A 92 -7.09 -3.64 -10.70
C LEU A 92 -7.09 -4.99 -10.00
N PRO A 93 -8.25 -5.59 -9.70
CA PRO A 93 -8.35 -6.93 -9.14
C PRO A 93 -7.95 -7.97 -10.20
N ASP A 94 -6.67 -8.24 -10.30
CA ASP A 94 -6.06 -9.17 -11.23
C ASP A 94 -5.07 -10.04 -10.45
N PRO A 95 -5.28 -11.37 -10.38
CA PRO A 95 -4.40 -12.26 -9.64
C PRO A 95 -2.97 -12.33 -10.20
N GLN A 96 -2.75 -11.85 -11.42
CA GLN A 96 -1.42 -11.76 -12.03
C GLN A 96 -0.68 -10.47 -11.66
N ARG A 97 -1.24 -9.61 -10.80
CA ARG A 97 -0.66 -8.33 -10.41
C ARG A 97 -0.37 -8.25 -8.94
N VAL A 98 0.81 -7.74 -8.61
CA VAL A 98 1.17 -7.28 -7.27
C VAL A 98 1.55 -5.81 -7.37
N LEU A 99 0.83 -4.97 -6.65
CA LEU A 99 1.04 -3.53 -6.65
C LEU A 99 1.42 -3.04 -5.25
N LEU A 100 2.53 -2.34 -5.14
CA LEU A 100 2.89 -1.52 -4.00
C LEU A 100 2.77 -0.06 -4.40
N GLN A 101 1.88 0.70 -3.76
CA GLN A 101 1.60 2.08 -4.17
C GLN A 101 1.41 2.98 -2.96
N THR A 102 1.96 4.19 -3.03
CA THR A 102 1.71 5.25 -2.07
C THR A 102 0.46 6.05 -2.45
N SER A 103 -0.14 6.76 -1.50
CA SER A 103 -1.27 7.67 -1.77
C SER A 103 -0.92 8.78 -2.78
N GLY A 104 0.37 9.12 -2.91
CA GLY A 104 0.87 10.09 -3.89
C GLY A 104 1.07 9.52 -5.29
N GLY A 105 0.80 8.21 -5.53
CA GLY A 105 0.89 7.60 -6.85
C GLY A 105 2.27 7.05 -7.24
N HIS A 106 3.24 7.03 -6.33
CA HIS A 106 4.48 6.29 -6.56
C HIS A 106 4.23 4.80 -6.41
N SER A 107 4.71 3.97 -7.36
CA SER A 107 4.37 2.54 -7.34
C SER A 107 5.49 1.62 -7.81
N ILE A 108 5.38 0.37 -7.35
CA ILE A 108 6.10 -0.80 -7.88
C ILE A 108 5.02 -1.79 -8.30
N LEU A 109 4.99 -2.14 -9.58
CA LEU A 109 4.07 -3.11 -10.15
C LEU A 109 4.85 -4.34 -10.64
N LEU A 110 4.42 -5.53 -10.19
CA LEU A 110 4.81 -6.80 -10.78
C LEU A 110 3.58 -7.33 -11.54
N HIS A 111 3.77 -7.77 -12.78
CA HIS A 111 2.68 -8.18 -13.64
C HIS A 111 3.10 -9.38 -14.49
N ASP A 112 2.41 -10.50 -14.35
CA ASP A 112 2.80 -11.79 -14.95
C ASP A 112 2.11 -12.07 -16.29
N THR A 113 1.38 -11.12 -16.87
CA THR A 113 0.70 -11.34 -18.16
C THR A 113 1.71 -11.65 -19.27
N PRO A 114 1.59 -12.79 -19.97
CA PRO A 114 2.51 -13.16 -21.04
C PRO A 114 2.60 -12.10 -22.14
N GLY A 115 3.81 -11.74 -22.52
CA GLY A 115 4.11 -10.79 -23.60
C GLY A 115 4.06 -9.32 -23.21
N THR A 116 3.31 -8.94 -22.19
CA THR A 116 3.18 -7.54 -21.75
C THR A 116 3.52 -7.32 -20.29
N GLY A 117 3.72 -8.39 -19.55
CA GLY A 117 4.09 -8.36 -18.13
C GLY A 117 5.53 -7.95 -17.91
N GLY A 118 5.85 -7.72 -16.63
CA GLY A 118 7.18 -7.32 -16.20
C GLY A 118 7.17 -6.63 -14.84
N ILE A 119 8.23 -5.92 -14.55
CA ILE A 119 8.39 -5.11 -13.33
C ILE A 119 8.46 -3.65 -13.75
N THR A 120 7.60 -2.82 -13.17
CA THR A 120 7.61 -1.38 -13.43
C THR A 120 7.71 -0.60 -12.12
N LEU A 121 8.68 0.31 -12.05
CA LEU A 121 8.71 1.37 -11.06
C LEU A 121 8.16 2.64 -11.71
N HIS A 122 7.23 3.29 -11.05
CA HIS A 122 6.61 4.50 -11.55
C HIS A 122 6.54 5.55 -10.45
N ASN A 123 6.88 6.79 -10.77
CA ASN A 123 6.65 7.89 -9.86
C ASN A 123 5.45 8.74 -10.32
N HIS A 124 4.95 9.59 -9.43
CA HIS A 124 3.81 10.48 -9.69
C HIS A 124 3.99 11.37 -10.93
N ASP A 125 5.23 11.79 -11.23
CA ASP A 125 5.54 12.73 -12.32
C ASP A 125 5.71 12.04 -13.68
N GLY A 126 5.43 10.73 -13.76
CA GLY A 126 5.50 9.94 -14.99
C GLY A 126 6.88 9.38 -15.33
N GLN A 127 7.85 9.48 -14.44
CA GLN A 127 9.14 8.80 -14.62
C GLN A 127 8.96 7.29 -14.39
N THR A 128 9.64 6.49 -15.19
CA THR A 128 9.48 5.02 -15.17
C THR A 128 10.81 4.30 -15.27
N ILE A 129 10.87 3.12 -14.65
CA ILE A 129 11.85 2.07 -14.95
C ILE A 129 11.04 0.82 -15.23
N ALA A 130 11.14 0.26 -16.44
CA ALA A 130 10.39 -0.92 -16.87
C ALA A 130 11.35 -2.04 -17.28
N LEU A 131 11.12 -3.24 -16.74
CA LEU A 131 11.77 -4.48 -17.13
C LEU A 131 10.69 -5.38 -17.71
N THR A 132 10.73 -5.63 -19.02
CA THR A 132 9.73 -6.41 -19.74
C THR A 132 10.37 -7.45 -20.65
N GLY A 133 9.56 -8.26 -21.31
CA GLY A 133 10.07 -9.17 -22.35
C GLY A 133 10.72 -8.47 -23.55
N ALA A 134 10.47 -7.18 -23.76
CA ALA A 134 11.10 -6.38 -24.79
C ALA A 134 12.48 -5.85 -24.41
N GLY A 135 12.76 -5.72 -23.11
CA GLY A 135 14.03 -5.19 -22.60
C GLY A 135 13.84 -4.33 -21.34
N ILE A 136 14.80 -3.43 -21.12
CA ILE A 136 14.80 -2.49 -20.00
C ILE A 136 14.64 -1.08 -20.56
N GLU A 137 13.73 -0.31 -19.98
CA GLU A 137 13.51 1.08 -20.37
C GLU A 137 13.54 2.00 -19.14
N LEU A 138 14.24 3.13 -19.25
CA LEU A 138 14.21 4.24 -18.30
C LEU A 138 13.60 5.45 -19.01
N GLY A 139 12.46 5.93 -18.52
CA GLY A 139 11.78 7.10 -19.08
C GLY A 139 11.71 8.24 -18.07
N ASN A 140 11.89 9.49 -18.50
CA ASN A 140 11.77 10.65 -17.63
C ASN A 140 10.35 11.27 -17.62
N GLY A 141 9.38 10.65 -18.32
CA GLY A 141 8.02 11.19 -18.44
C GLY A 141 7.90 12.47 -19.30
N LYS A 142 9.00 12.93 -19.92
CA LYS A 142 9.08 14.18 -20.70
C LYS A 142 9.69 13.95 -22.08
N GLY A 143 9.75 12.69 -22.54
CA GLY A 143 10.23 12.31 -23.87
C GLY A 143 11.69 11.89 -23.92
N ALA A 144 12.48 12.00 -22.85
CA ALA A 144 13.81 11.42 -22.81
C ALA A 144 13.76 10.00 -22.26
N ALA A 145 14.43 9.06 -22.94
CA ALA A 145 14.48 7.65 -22.55
C ALA A 145 15.81 6.99 -22.89
N VAL A 146 16.13 5.95 -22.13
CA VAL A 146 17.20 4.98 -22.42
C VAL A 146 16.54 3.62 -22.53
N ALA A 147 16.78 2.92 -23.64
CA ALA A 147 16.27 1.57 -23.85
C ALA A 147 17.42 0.59 -24.14
N LEU A 148 17.34 -0.59 -23.48
CA LEU A 148 18.23 -1.73 -23.73
C LEU A 148 17.37 -2.84 -24.31
N GLN A 149 17.58 -3.15 -25.61
CA GLN A 149 16.81 -4.16 -26.34
C GLN A 149 17.75 -5.09 -27.11
N GLY A 150 17.77 -6.37 -26.74
CA GLY A 150 18.74 -7.30 -27.30
C GLY A 150 20.18 -6.79 -27.07
N PRO A 151 21.03 -6.66 -28.12
CA PRO A 151 22.38 -6.13 -28.00
C PRO A 151 22.47 -4.61 -28.09
N THR A 152 21.35 -3.91 -28.31
CA THR A 152 21.31 -2.48 -28.61
C THR A 152 21.02 -1.63 -27.37
N VAL A 153 21.75 -0.54 -27.20
CA VAL A 153 21.44 0.56 -26.30
C VAL A 153 21.02 1.77 -27.13
N SER A 154 19.79 2.25 -26.92
CA SER A 154 19.23 3.39 -27.62
C SER A 154 18.95 4.55 -26.67
N LEU A 155 19.31 5.76 -27.06
CA LEU A 155 18.96 6.98 -26.36
C LEU A 155 17.95 7.78 -27.18
N ASN A 156 16.86 8.20 -26.55
CA ASN A 156 15.78 9.02 -27.15
C ASN A 156 15.25 8.44 -28.48
N GLY A 157 14.95 7.14 -28.50
CA GLY A 157 14.35 6.51 -29.67
C GLY A 157 15.27 6.44 -30.91
N GLY A 158 16.61 6.31 -30.69
CA GLY A 158 17.58 6.18 -31.77
C GLY A 158 18.33 7.48 -32.11
N ALA A 159 18.20 8.55 -31.32
CA ALA A 159 19.03 9.75 -31.48
C ALA A 159 20.53 9.43 -31.28
N LEU A 160 20.84 8.44 -30.45
CA LEU A 160 22.15 7.77 -30.36
C LEU A 160 21.88 6.29 -30.12
N GLU A 161 22.51 5.43 -30.91
CA GLU A 161 22.40 3.98 -30.80
C GLU A 161 23.81 3.37 -30.78
N VAL A 162 23.98 2.38 -29.87
CA VAL A 162 25.24 1.61 -29.74
C VAL A 162 24.85 0.13 -29.81
N THR A 163 25.48 -0.62 -30.72
CA THR A 163 25.23 -2.04 -30.98
C THR A 163 26.48 -2.88 -30.73
#